data_be0dbaf40bfd74e15de9e04fa5d11f38
#
_entry.id   be0dbaf40bfd74e15de9e04fa5d11f38
#
_cell.length_a   1.000
_cell.length_b   1.000
_cell.length_c   1.000
_cell.angle_alpha   90.00
_cell.angle_beta   90.00
_cell.angle_gamma   90.00
#
_symmetry.space_group_name_H-M   'P 1'
#
loop_
_entity.id
_entity.type
_entity.pdbx_description
1 polymer ?
#
loop_
_entity_poly.entity_id
_entity_poly.type
_entity_poly.pdbx_seq_one_letter_code
_entity_poly.pdbx_strand_id
1 'polypeptide(L)'
;KRKDNVNLIEKMQSDGWNYYDTLINVDTSANKIIILADNDHLPPYSMRGNFLPEATSLALRNLKNENGFFLMVEGSQIDFACHDKDSTYLINEMNDFNNTINVVLEFAEENPNTLVIVTADHETGGLTIVDPNENYTKTNLHFSNGSHTPLMVPVFAYGICSENFTGIMDNTDIFKKIIKLME
;
A
#
# COMPACT_ATOMS: atom_id res chain seq x y z
N LYS A 1 -0.83 -23.82 -6.47
CA LYS A 1 -1.92 -24.75 -6.16
C LYS A 1 -1.69 -25.32 -4.76
N ARG A 2 -2.71 -25.29 -3.87
CA ARG A 2 -2.62 -25.83 -2.51
C ARG A 2 -2.45 -27.36 -2.56
N LYS A 3 -1.70 -27.89 -1.59
CA LYS A 3 -1.44 -29.34 -1.50
C LYS A 3 -2.62 -30.14 -0.97
N ASP A 4 -3.56 -29.48 -0.27
CA ASP A 4 -4.76 -30.08 0.34
C ASP A 4 -5.98 -30.09 -0.57
N ASN A 5 -5.85 -29.62 -1.83
CA ASN A 5 -6.91 -29.49 -2.82
C ASN A 5 -8.14 -28.66 -2.40
N VAL A 6 -8.04 -27.87 -1.32
CA VAL A 6 -9.13 -27.00 -0.88
C VAL A 6 -9.20 -25.77 -1.79
N ASN A 7 -10.40 -25.50 -2.32
CA ASN A 7 -10.72 -24.24 -2.99
C ASN A 7 -11.13 -23.20 -1.94
N LEU A 8 -10.20 -22.25 -1.65
CA LEU A 8 -10.48 -21.22 -0.64
C LEU A 8 -11.54 -20.21 -1.10
N ILE A 9 -11.65 -19.95 -2.40
CA ILE A 9 -12.68 -19.04 -2.93
C ILE A 9 -14.06 -19.61 -2.66
N GLU A 10 -14.30 -20.88 -3.03
CA GLU A 10 -15.58 -21.56 -2.75
C GLU A 10 -15.88 -21.60 -1.24
N LYS A 11 -14.87 -21.86 -0.42
CA LYS A 11 -15.02 -21.83 1.03
C LYS A 11 -15.43 -20.45 1.54
N MET A 12 -14.73 -19.38 1.11
CA MET A 12 -15.08 -18.03 1.50
C MET A 12 -16.48 -17.63 1.03
N GLN A 13 -16.86 -18.00 -0.17
CA GLN A 13 -18.22 -17.77 -0.67
C GLN A 13 -19.28 -18.49 0.19
N SER A 14 -19.01 -19.74 0.62
CA SER A 14 -19.88 -20.47 1.55
C SER A 14 -19.97 -19.81 2.94
N ASP A 15 -18.92 -19.07 3.35
CA ASP A 15 -18.85 -18.29 4.58
C ASP A 15 -19.43 -16.87 4.42
N GLY A 16 -20.08 -16.59 3.28
CA GLY A 16 -20.80 -15.34 2.99
C GLY A 16 -19.94 -14.22 2.44
N TRP A 17 -18.77 -14.52 1.86
CA TRP A 17 -17.96 -13.54 1.15
C TRP A 17 -18.43 -13.37 -0.30
N ASN A 18 -18.52 -12.14 -0.77
CA ASN A 18 -18.73 -11.81 -2.18
C ASN A 18 -17.37 -11.80 -2.90
N TYR A 19 -17.23 -12.66 -3.88
CA TYR A 19 -16.01 -12.77 -4.68
C TYR A 19 -16.14 -12.03 -6.01
N TYR A 20 -15.11 -11.28 -6.36
CA TYR A 20 -14.95 -10.57 -7.62
C TYR A 20 -13.55 -10.81 -8.19
N ASP A 21 -13.41 -10.77 -9.50
CA ASP A 21 -12.15 -10.82 -10.24
C ASP A 21 -11.76 -9.44 -10.82
N THR A 22 -12.53 -8.40 -10.53
CA THR A 22 -12.34 -7.03 -11.00
C THR A 22 -12.90 -6.05 -10.00
N LEU A 23 -12.52 -4.75 -10.12
CA LEU A 23 -13.14 -3.65 -9.35
C LEU A 23 -14.51 -3.22 -9.91
N ILE A 24 -14.89 -3.69 -11.11
CA ILE A 24 -16.12 -3.28 -11.79
C ILE A 24 -17.33 -3.96 -11.14
N ASN A 25 -18.38 -3.17 -10.87
CA ASN A 25 -19.63 -3.64 -10.29
C ASN A 25 -19.53 -4.35 -8.93
N VAL A 26 -18.51 -4.00 -8.14
CA VAL A 26 -18.40 -4.49 -6.76
C VAL A 26 -19.54 -3.89 -5.93
N ASP A 27 -20.30 -4.75 -5.28
CA ASP A 27 -21.33 -4.32 -4.33
C ASP A 27 -20.68 -3.86 -3.02
N THR A 28 -20.52 -2.56 -2.88
CA THR A 28 -19.91 -1.95 -1.68
C THR A 28 -20.82 -1.97 -0.45
N SER A 29 -22.07 -2.39 -0.56
CA SER A 29 -22.96 -2.59 0.58
C SER A 29 -22.72 -3.93 1.29
N ALA A 30 -22.00 -4.84 0.64
CA ALA A 30 -21.66 -6.14 1.22
C ALA A 30 -20.61 -6.00 2.33
N ASN A 31 -20.85 -6.68 3.45
CA ASN A 31 -19.95 -6.64 4.61
C ASN A 31 -18.65 -7.45 4.41
N LYS A 32 -18.64 -8.38 3.46
CA LYS A 32 -17.50 -9.28 3.21
C LYS A 32 -17.22 -9.33 1.71
N ILE A 33 -16.12 -8.73 1.31
CA ILE A 33 -15.70 -8.63 -0.09
C ILE A 33 -14.30 -9.23 -0.22
N ILE A 34 -14.08 -10.04 -1.24
CA ILE A 34 -12.78 -10.49 -1.69
C ILE A 34 -12.64 -10.21 -3.18
N ILE A 35 -11.55 -9.57 -3.58
CA ILE A 35 -11.25 -9.25 -4.97
C ILE A 35 -9.89 -9.86 -5.29
N LEU A 36 -9.84 -10.75 -6.27
CA LEU A 36 -8.60 -11.35 -6.79
C LEU A 36 -8.52 -11.02 -8.27
N ALA A 37 -7.94 -9.88 -8.58
CA ALA A 37 -7.97 -9.30 -9.91
C ALA A 37 -6.89 -9.86 -10.85
N ASP A 38 -5.98 -10.70 -10.35
CA ASP A 38 -4.99 -11.42 -11.14
C ASP A 38 -4.68 -12.79 -10.52
N ASN A 39 -4.02 -13.67 -11.30
CA ASN A 39 -3.66 -15.03 -10.85
C ASN A 39 -2.46 -15.06 -9.90
N ASP A 40 -1.63 -14.02 -9.90
CA ASP A 40 -0.44 -13.88 -9.08
C ASP A 40 -0.41 -12.45 -8.51
N HIS A 41 0.51 -11.61 -8.92
CA HIS A 41 0.52 -10.20 -8.60
C HIS A 41 0.03 -9.36 -9.79
N LEU A 42 -0.53 -8.19 -9.51
CA LEU A 42 -0.94 -7.26 -10.55
C LEU A 42 0.27 -6.81 -11.38
N PRO A 43 0.10 -6.54 -12.68
CA PRO A 43 1.18 -6.01 -13.50
C PRO A 43 1.61 -4.60 -13.05
N PRO A 44 2.77 -4.11 -13.53
CA PRO A 44 3.23 -2.74 -13.28
C PRO A 44 2.18 -1.68 -13.63
N TYR A 45 2.29 -0.50 -12.98
CA TYR A 45 1.40 0.65 -13.20
C TYR A 45 1.14 0.96 -14.68
N SER A 46 2.18 0.88 -15.51
CA SER A 46 2.07 1.12 -16.97
C SER A 46 1.07 0.21 -17.68
N MET A 47 0.70 -0.91 -17.08
CA MET A 47 -0.28 -1.88 -17.62
C MET A 47 -1.59 -1.91 -16.82
N ARG A 48 -1.53 -1.79 -15.47
CA ARG A 48 -2.72 -1.83 -14.62
C ARG A 48 -3.42 -0.49 -14.45
N GLY A 49 -2.77 0.62 -14.84
CA GLY A 49 -3.32 1.98 -14.64
C GLY A 49 -3.59 2.30 -13.18
N ASN A 50 -4.65 3.03 -12.92
CA ASN A 50 -5.03 3.53 -11.59
C ASN A 50 -5.66 2.49 -10.66
N PHE A 51 -5.32 1.21 -10.82
CA PHE A 51 -5.95 0.14 -10.03
C PHE A 51 -5.77 0.34 -8.51
N LEU A 52 -4.57 0.72 -8.04
CA LEU A 52 -4.29 0.85 -6.61
C LEU A 52 -5.08 2.00 -5.95
N PRO A 53 -5.09 3.23 -6.48
CA PRO A 53 -5.92 4.29 -5.92
C PRO A 53 -7.43 3.99 -6.02
N GLU A 54 -7.91 3.33 -7.09
CA GLU A 54 -9.31 2.95 -7.24
C GLU A 54 -9.71 1.87 -6.23
N ALA A 55 -8.90 0.83 -6.04
CA ALA A 55 -9.11 -0.22 -5.04
C ALA A 55 -9.09 0.36 -3.62
N THR A 56 -8.18 1.29 -3.33
CA THR A 56 -8.09 1.98 -2.04
C THR A 56 -9.34 2.82 -1.78
N SER A 57 -9.79 3.59 -2.76
CA SER A 57 -11.03 4.36 -2.67
C SER A 57 -12.26 3.47 -2.43
N LEU A 58 -12.33 2.32 -3.11
CA LEU A 58 -13.39 1.34 -2.90
C LEU A 58 -13.35 0.76 -1.48
N ALA A 59 -12.16 0.38 -1.00
CA ALA A 59 -11.98 -0.17 0.35
C ALA A 59 -12.38 0.84 1.43
N LEU A 60 -11.97 2.10 1.31
CA LEU A 60 -12.34 3.17 2.24
C LEU A 60 -13.84 3.36 2.34
N ARG A 61 -14.56 3.36 1.20
CA ARG A 61 -16.03 3.47 1.17
C ARG A 61 -16.72 2.27 1.80
N ASN A 62 -16.21 1.06 1.55
CA ASN A 62 -16.80 -0.16 2.06
C ASN A 62 -16.56 -0.36 3.57
N LEU A 63 -15.35 0.00 4.06
CA LEU A 63 -14.96 -0.22 5.44
C LEU A 63 -15.48 0.86 6.40
N LYS A 64 -15.88 2.04 5.89
CA LYS A 64 -16.36 3.14 6.72
C LYS A 64 -17.60 2.73 7.53
N ASN A 65 -17.51 2.76 8.86
CA ASN A 65 -18.59 2.44 9.77
C ASN A 65 -18.40 3.16 11.12
N GLU A 66 -19.38 3.05 12.02
CA GLU A 66 -19.36 3.74 13.33
C GLU A 66 -18.35 3.15 14.32
N ASN A 67 -17.94 1.90 14.15
CA ASN A 67 -16.97 1.23 15.02
C ASN A 67 -15.52 1.47 14.61
N GLY A 68 -15.29 2.16 13.48
CA GLY A 68 -13.98 2.34 12.89
C GLY A 68 -13.50 1.12 12.09
N PHE A 69 -12.33 1.25 11.49
CA PHE A 69 -11.72 0.18 10.69
C PHE A 69 -10.19 0.31 10.70
N PHE A 70 -9.53 -0.76 10.29
CA PHE A 70 -8.13 -0.78 9.93
C PHE A 70 -8.01 -1.16 8.45
N LEU A 71 -7.25 -0.37 7.69
CA LEU A 71 -6.95 -0.64 6.28
C LEU A 71 -5.44 -0.61 6.07
N MET A 72 -4.88 -1.68 5.49
CA MET A 72 -3.51 -1.72 5.00
C MET A 72 -3.53 -1.69 3.47
N VAL A 73 -2.72 -0.83 2.89
CA VAL A 73 -2.55 -0.69 1.44
C VAL A 73 -1.08 -0.86 1.11
N GLU A 74 -0.77 -1.68 0.14
CA GLU A 74 0.60 -2.00 -0.24
C GLU A 74 0.92 -1.59 -1.68
N GLY A 75 1.96 -0.79 -1.85
CA GLY A 75 2.57 -0.49 -3.16
C GLY A 75 3.67 -1.49 -3.50
N SER A 76 3.36 -2.79 -3.57
CA SER A 76 4.31 -3.90 -3.68
C SER A 76 5.25 -3.81 -4.89
N GLN A 77 4.83 -3.19 -5.97
CA GLN A 77 5.62 -3.07 -7.20
C GLN A 77 6.80 -2.10 -7.07
N ILE A 78 6.85 -1.28 -6.02
CA ILE A 78 8.00 -0.43 -5.68
C ILE A 78 9.20 -1.31 -5.35
N ASP A 79 8.99 -2.34 -4.52
CA ASP A 79 10.03 -3.31 -4.18
C ASP A 79 10.52 -4.08 -5.42
N PHE A 80 9.60 -4.57 -6.26
CA PHE A 80 9.95 -5.26 -7.50
C PHE A 80 10.80 -4.40 -8.44
N ALA A 81 10.45 -3.12 -8.59
CA ALA A 81 11.22 -2.19 -9.41
C ALA A 81 12.65 -1.96 -8.86
N CYS A 82 12.81 -1.95 -7.53
CA CYS A 82 14.12 -1.86 -6.89
C CYS A 82 14.94 -3.13 -7.04
N HIS A 83 14.32 -4.32 -6.96
CA HIS A 83 14.97 -5.59 -7.27
C HIS A 83 15.48 -5.66 -8.71
N ASP A 84 14.67 -5.17 -9.66
CA ASP A 84 15.01 -5.10 -11.08
C ASP A 84 16.01 -3.95 -11.40
N LYS A 85 16.25 -3.05 -10.45
CA LYS A 85 17.09 -1.84 -10.62
C LYS A 85 16.60 -0.96 -11.78
N ASP A 86 15.29 -0.94 -12.00
CA ASP A 86 14.66 -0.18 -13.06
C ASP A 86 14.12 1.14 -12.54
N SER A 87 14.84 2.23 -12.84
CA SER A 87 14.48 3.58 -12.40
C SER A 87 13.16 4.07 -12.98
N THR A 88 12.82 3.69 -14.21
CA THR A 88 11.56 4.12 -14.86
C THR A 88 10.39 3.40 -14.22
N TYR A 89 10.53 2.12 -13.99
CA TYR A 89 9.54 1.31 -13.29
C TYR A 89 9.30 1.88 -11.88
N LEU A 90 10.37 2.09 -11.11
CA LEU A 90 10.29 2.65 -9.76
C LEU A 90 9.58 4.01 -9.72
N ILE A 91 9.95 4.95 -10.61
CA ILE A 91 9.32 6.28 -10.63
C ILE A 91 7.81 6.16 -10.93
N ASN A 92 7.41 5.29 -11.85
CA ASN A 92 6.01 5.07 -12.18
C ASN A 92 5.23 4.48 -10.99
N GLU A 93 5.78 3.49 -10.29
CA GLU A 93 5.15 2.90 -9.11
C GLU A 93 5.06 3.89 -7.93
N MET A 94 6.11 4.69 -7.72
CA MET A 94 6.09 5.75 -6.71
C MET A 94 5.02 6.82 -7.01
N ASN A 95 4.83 7.17 -8.28
CA ASN A 95 3.76 8.11 -8.67
C ASN A 95 2.36 7.50 -8.44
N ASP A 96 2.16 6.23 -8.75
CA ASP A 96 0.89 5.53 -8.48
C ASP A 96 0.61 5.44 -6.97
N PHE A 97 1.63 5.13 -6.18
CA PHE A 97 1.51 5.11 -4.72
C PHE A 97 1.24 6.50 -4.15
N ASN A 98 1.87 7.54 -4.69
CA ASN A 98 1.59 8.94 -4.32
C ASN A 98 0.14 9.33 -4.64
N ASN A 99 -0.41 8.92 -5.79
CA ASN A 99 -1.81 9.12 -6.12
C ASN A 99 -2.73 8.38 -5.13
N THR A 100 -2.34 7.20 -4.70
CA THR A 100 -3.05 6.42 -3.68
C THR A 100 -3.04 7.14 -2.33
N ILE A 101 -1.90 7.71 -1.92
CA ILE A 101 -1.79 8.52 -0.70
C ILE A 101 -2.72 9.74 -0.78
N ASN A 102 -2.82 10.40 -1.93
CA ASN A 102 -3.75 11.53 -2.11
C ASN A 102 -5.21 11.12 -1.83
N VAL A 103 -5.65 9.96 -2.35
CA VAL A 103 -7.00 9.42 -2.06
C VAL A 103 -7.21 9.21 -0.55
N VAL A 104 -6.19 8.70 0.15
CA VAL A 104 -6.27 8.48 1.61
C VAL A 104 -6.29 9.79 2.38
N LEU A 105 -5.51 10.80 1.97
CA LEU A 105 -5.46 12.11 2.62
C LEU A 105 -6.79 12.87 2.42
N GLU A 106 -7.37 12.85 1.22
CA GLU A 106 -8.70 13.43 0.95
C GLU A 106 -9.76 12.78 1.86
N PHE A 107 -9.72 11.44 1.99
CA PHE A 107 -10.61 10.75 2.93
C PHE A 107 -10.38 11.20 4.39
N ALA A 108 -9.14 11.35 4.82
CA ALA A 108 -8.81 11.75 6.18
C ALA A 108 -9.23 13.21 6.48
N GLU A 109 -9.15 14.10 5.50
CA GLU A 109 -9.66 15.49 5.64
C GLU A 109 -11.17 15.53 5.86
N GLU A 110 -11.92 14.67 5.18
CA GLU A 110 -13.36 14.53 5.36
C GLU A 110 -13.74 13.76 6.63
N ASN A 111 -12.82 12.99 7.20
CA ASN A 111 -13.02 12.14 8.38
C ASN A 111 -11.92 12.40 9.43
N PRO A 112 -12.03 13.47 10.26
CA PRO A 112 -10.95 13.94 11.12
C PRO A 112 -10.43 12.94 12.18
N ASN A 113 -11.19 11.86 12.45
CA ASN A 113 -10.79 10.79 13.35
C ASN A 113 -9.95 9.70 12.65
N THR A 114 -9.37 10.01 11.48
CA THR A 114 -8.52 9.10 10.72
C THR A 114 -7.05 9.36 11.02
N LEU A 115 -6.32 8.31 11.37
CA LEU A 115 -4.86 8.30 11.42
C LEU A 115 -4.34 7.65 10.14
N VAL A 116 -3.46 8.33 9.43
CA VAL A 116 -2.75 7.82 8.24
C VAL A 116 -1.30 7.61 8.60
N ILE A 117 -0.77 6.43 8.30
CA ILE A 117 0.66 6.10 8.45
C ILE A 117 1.18 5.64 7.10
N VAL A 118 2.28 6.22 6.65
CA VAL A 118 2.97 5.81 5.41
C VAL A 118 4.40 5.40 5.78
N THR A 119 4.76 4.18 5.46
CA THR A 119 6.09 3.63 5.76
C THR A 119 6.44 2.53 4.77
N ALA A 120 7.61 1.96 4.90
CA ALA A 120 8.00 0.72 4.23
C ALA A 120 8.34 -0.34 5.29
N ASP A 121 8.29 -1.60 4.91
CA ASP A 121 8.73 -2.73 5.72
C ASP A 121 10.26 -2.87 5.73
N HIS A 122 10.93 -2.51 4.61
CA HIS A 122 12.39 -2.45 4.44
C HIS A 122 12.79 -1.55 3.28
N GLU A 123 14.08 -1.34 3.14
CA GLU A 123 14.71 -0.75 1.96
C GLU A 123 15.11 -1.85 0.98
N THR A 124 15.05 -1.56 -0.33
CA THR A 124 15.44 -2.49 -1.39
C THR A 124 16.36 -1.79 -2.40
N GLY A 125 17.42 -2.52 -2.80
CA GLY A 125 18.33 -2.10 -3.86
C GLY A 125 19.53 -1.28 -3.39
N GLY A 126 19.58 -0.86 -2.13
CA GLY A 126 20.57 0.12 -1.65
C GLY A 126 20.48 1.40 -2.49
N LEU A 127 19.22 1.86 -2.69
CA LEU A 127 18.89 2.98 -3.57
C LEU A 127 19.47 4.28 -3.05
N THR A 128 20.15 5.00 -3.94
CA THR A 128 20.62 6.37 -3.70
C THR A 128 20.22 7.28 -4.83
N ILE A 129 19.87 8.52 -4.48
CA ILE A 129 19.71 9.60 -5.44
C ILE A 129 21.09 10.24 -5.60
N VAL A 130 21.69 10.11 -6.79
CA VAL A 130 22.97 10.71 -7.11
C VAL A 130 22.74 12.01 -7.87
N ASP A 131 23.83 12.81 -8.03
CA ASP A 131 23.78 14.16 -8.58
C ASP A 131 22.78 14.33 -9.71
N PRO A 132 21.80 15.24 -9.56
CA PRO A 132 20.96 15.64 -10.68
C PRO A 132 21.81 16.34 -11.73
N ASN A 133 21.29 16.48 -12.95
CA ASN A 133 21.88 17.37 -13.94
C ASN A 133 21.90 18.83 -13.42
N GLU A 134 22.74 19.70 -14.00
CA GLU A 134 22.93 21.11 -13.59
C GLU A 134 21.60 21.88 -13.41
N ASN A 135 20.54 21.48 -14.08
CA ASN A 135 19.22 22.12 -14.04
C ASN A 135 18.21 21.42 -13.11
N TYR A 136 18.59 20.39 -12.38
CA TYR A 136 17.71 19.59 -11.49
C TYR A 136 16.45 19.04 -12.18
N THR A 137 16.52 18.79 -13.51
CA THR A 137 15.40 18.30 -14.31
C THR A 137 15.36 16.77 -14.45
N LYS A 138 16.40 16.08 -13.98
CA LYS A 138 16.48 14.61 -13.98
C LYS A 138 16.90 14.12 -12.60
N THR A 139 16.23 13.08 -12.15
CA THR A 139 16.65 12.30 -10.99
C THR A 139 17.49 11.14 -11.48
N ASN A 140 18.73 11.04 -11.00
CA ASN A 140 19.59 9.90 -11.27
C ASN A 140 19.51 8.95 -10.07
N LEU A 141 19.04 7.74 -10.30
CA LEU A 141 18.94 6.69 -9.29
C LEU A 141 20.09 5.71 -9.46
N HIS A 142 20.71 5.35 -8.37
CA HIS A 142 21.76 4.33 -8.32
C HIS A 142 21.37 3.22 -7.36
N PHE A 143 21.44 1.97 -7.81
CA PHE A 143 21.18 0.79 -7.02
C PHE A 143 22.49 0.05 -6.75
N SER A 144 22.87 -0.08 -5.49
CA SER A 144 24.13 -0.72 -5.10
C SER A 144 24.04 -2.25 -5.10
N ASN A 145 22.84 -2.80 -4.94
CA ASN A 145 22.59 -4.25 -4.97
C ASN A 145 21.19 -4.56 -5.53
N GLY A 146 20.77 -5.81 -5.54
CA GLY A 146 19.44 -6.24 -6.01
C GLY A 146 18.66 -6.95 -4.90
N SER A 147 18.94 -6.64 -3.63
CA SER A 147 18.31 -7.26 -2.47
C SER A 147 17.94 -6.20 -1.43
N HIS A 148 17.29 -6.62 -0.35
CA HIS A 148 16.97 -5.73 0.77
C HIS A 148 18.23 -5.29 1.52
N THR A 149 18.17 -4.12 2.14
CA THR A 149 19.22 -3.64 3.04
C THR A 149 18.64 -3.30 4.41
N PRO A 150 19.47 -3.30 5.47
CA PRO A 150 19.04 -2.94 6.82
C PRO A 150 19.00 -1.42 7.07
N LEU A 151 18.90 -0.61 6.04
CA LEU A 151 18.78 0.84 6.20
C LEU A 151 17.44 1.20 6.83
N MET A 152 17.45 2.24 7.64
CA MET A 152 16.20 2.77 8.20
C MET A 152 15.31 3.32 7.10
N VAL A 153 14.02 3.05 7.21
CA VAL A 153 12.98 3.61 6.33
C VAL A 153 12.20 4.71 7.05
N PRO A 154 11.70 5.71 6.35
CA PRO A 154 10.93 6.79 6.96
C PRO A 154 9.54 6.30 7.41
N VAL A 155 9.02 6.94 8.45
CA VAL A 155 7.61 6.84 8.88
C VAL A 155 7.02 8.23 8.81
N PHE A 156 5.96 8.39 8.02
CA PHE A 156 5.17 9.60 7.96
C PHE A 156 3.81 9.32 8.60
N ALA A 157 3.31 10.25 9.39
CA ALA A 157 2.00 10.14 10.01
C ALA A 157 1.22 11.44 9.86
N TYR A 158 -0.10 11.32 9.62
CA TYR A 158 -1.00 12.44 9.46
C TYR A 158 -2.34 12.15 10.17
N GLY A 159 -2.97 13.20 10.70
CA GLY A 159 -4.27 13.11 11.35
C GLY A 159 -4.17 12.88 12.86
N ILE A 160 -5.24 12.31 13.43
CA ILE A 160 -5.35 12.16 14.88
C ILE A 160 -4.23 11.28 15.44
N CYS A 161 -3.64 11.69 16.56
CA CYS A 161 -2.58 10.94 17.26
C CYS A 161 -1.29 10.70 16.42
N SER A 162 -1.09 11.41 15.33
CA SER A 162 0.10 11.28 14.47
C SER A 162 1.41 11.56 15.20
N GLU A 163 1.39 12.39 16.24
CA GLU A 163 2.54 12.71 17.10
C GLU A 163 3.14 11.47 17.79
N ASN A 164 2.38 10.40 17.94
CA ASN A 164 2.89 9.15 18.52
C ASN A 164 3.90 8.42 17.61
N PHE A 165 3.98 8.79 16.33
CA PHE A 165 4.83 8.13 15.33
C PHE A 165 6.07 8.95 14.98
N THR A 166 6.50 9.84 15.86
CA THR A 166 7.71 10.65 15.69
C THR A 166 8.95 9.96 16.28
N GLY A 167 10.14 10.33 15.78
CA GLY A 167 11.43 9.83 16.26
C GLY A 167 11.85 8.51 15.60
N ILE A 168 12.86 7.87 16.20
CA ILE A 168 13.36 6.56 15.76
C ILE A 168 12.71 5.49 16.61
N MET A 169 12.18 4.46 15.99
CA MET A 169 11.49 3.36 16.65
C MET A 169 11.79 2.02 15.95
N ASP A 170 11.57 0.94 16.67
CA ASP A 170 11.58 -0.40 16.08
C ASP A 170 10.34 -0.62 15.20
N ASN A 171 10.45 -1.39 14.12
CA ASN A 171 9.30 -1.67 13.25
C ASN A 171 8.14 -2.33 14.00
N THR A 172 8.43 -3.16 15.01
CA THR A 172 7.40 -3.79 15.87
C THR A 172 6.66 -2.79 16.76
N ASP A 173 7.20 -1.60 16.99
CA ASP A 173 6.54 -0.58 17.81
C ASP A 173 5.38 0.09 17.07
N ILE A 174 5.40 0.09 15.73
CA ILE A 174 4.26 0.56 14.92
C ILE A 174 3.00 -0.23 15.27
N PHE A 175 3.10 -1.55 15.28
CA PHE A 175 1.99 -2.43 15.68
C PHE A 175 1.48 -2.12 17.09
N LYS A 176 2.39 -2.03 18.08
CA LYS A 176 2.03 -1.75 19.49
C LYS A 176 1.31 -0.42 19.64
N LYS A 177 1.78 0.61 18.94
CA LYS A 177 1.17 1.95 18.93
C LYS A 177 -0.23 1.93 18.31
N ILE A 178 -0.40 1.25 17.16
CA ILE A 178 -1.71 1.13 16.50
C ILE A 178 -2.71 0.43 17.43
N ILE A 179 -2.37 -0.74 17.99
CA ILE A 179 -3.26 -1.48 18.89
C ILE A 179 -3.69 -0.61 20.09
N LYS A 180 -2.74 0.10 20.71
CA LYS A 180 -3.05 1.00 21.84
C LYS A 180 -4.01 2.14 21.48
N LEU A 181 -4.03 2.58 20.23
CA LEU A 181 -4.94 3.63 19.77
C LEU A 181 -6.32 3.09 19.36
N MET A 182 -6.45 1.76 19.16
CA MET A 182 -7.71 1.10 18.82
C MET A 182 -8.45 0.54 20.03
N GLU A 183 -7.82 0.51 21.22
CA GLU A 183 -8.44 0.15 22.52
C GLU A 183 -9.25 1.33 23.10
#